data_79fa1cb9f46ed896b8c90fa3ffb0d608
#
_entry.id   79fa1cb9f46ed896b8c90fa3ffb0d608
#
_cell.length_a   1.000
_cell.length_b   1.000
_cell.length_c   1.000
_cell.angle_alpha   90.00
_cell.angle_beta   90.00
_cell.angle_gamma   90.00
#
_symmetry.space_group_name_H-M   'P 1'
#
loop_
_entity.id
_entity.type
_entity.pdbx_description
1 polymer ?
#
loop_
_entity_poly.entity_id
_entity_poly.type
_entity_poly.pdbx_seq_one_letter_code
_entity_poly.pdbx_strand_id
1 'polypeptide(L)'
;KKLTALLLALTLLFACAACASGNSTTDSGKTISGTLPEIIDRLYDTVDVDDEQRDFLKNSVGTVEIPKDQSAYYFGVENLDFEEAVASEPFINAIAFSVCLMRVKDGTDIDELKAEIRRSANPAKWICVDVNPNDVRVESVGDLVLLIMADDSEKYSEAFYALAE
;
A
#
# COMPACT_ATOMS: atom_id res chain seq x y z
N LYS A 1 -24.85 -4.37 71.86
CA LYS A 1 -24.90 -5.80 71.47
C LYS A 1 -25.17 -5.87 69.99
N LYS A 2 -24.22 -6.51 69.35
CA LYS A 2 -24.20 -7.00 67.95
C LYS A 2 -23.91 -5.98 66.88
N LEU A 3 -22.59 -5.78 66.69
CA LEU A 3 -21.98 -5.47 65.41
C LEU A 3 -22.35 -6.58 64.43
N THR A 4 -23.00 -6.24 63.39
CA THR A 4 -22.97 -7.02 62.17
C THR A 4 -22.22 -6.21 61.14
N ALA A 5 -21.01 -6.70 60.87
CA ALA A 5 -20.14 -6.19 59.84
C ALA A 5 -20.81 -6.35 58.48
N LEU A 6 -21.13 -5.25 57.85
CA LEU A 6 -21.55 -5.23 56.45
C LEU A 6 -20.31 -5.05 55.61
N LEU A 7 -19.73 -6.17 55.14
CA LEU A 7 -18.71 -6.21 54.13
C LEU A 7 -19.35 -5.89 52.79
N LEU A 8 -19.42 -4.62 52.44
CA LEU A 8 -19.79 -4.21 51.11
C LEU A 8 -18.57 -4.39 50.21
N ALA A 9 -18.58 -5.46 49.46
CA ALA A 9 -17.62 -5.70 48.39
C ALA A 9 -17.79 -4.60 47.34
N LEU A 10 -16.86 -3.68 47.32
CA LEU A 10 -16.74 -2.65 46.30
C LEU A 10 -16.15 -3.31 45.04
N THR A 11 -17.03 -3.83 44.20
CA THR A 11 -16.63 -4.27 42.85
C THR A 11 -16.38 -3.01 42.01
N LEU A 12 -15.13 -2.63 41.89
CA LEU A 12 -14.69 -1.68 40.86
C LEU A 12 -14.95 -2.30 39.50
N LEU A 13 -15.99 -1.85 38.82
CA LEU A 13 -16.14 -2.00 37.37
C LEU A 13 -15.07 -1.12 36.71
N PHE A 14 -13.99 -1.72 36.32
CA PHE A 14 -13.11 -1.14 35.32
C PHE A 14 -13.85 -1.17 33.97
N ALA A 15 -14.53 -0.09 33.66
CA ALA A 15 -14.95 0.18 32.31
C ALA A 15 -13.70 0.47 31.49
N CYS A 16 -13.14 -0.56 30.86
CA CYS A 16 -12.17 -0.37 29.79
C CYS A 16 -12.88 0.38 28.67
N ALA A 17 -12.62 1.67 28.57
CA ALA A 17 -12.87 2.41 27.36
C ALA A 17 -12.05 1.75 26.25
N ALA A 18 -12.70 0.93 25.42
CA ALA A 18 -12.14 0.47 24.19
C ALA A 18 -11.96 1.70 23.30
N CYS A 19 -10.75 2.24 23.28
CA CYS A 19 -10.31 3.08 22.19
C CYS A 19 -10.45 2.23 20.93
N ALA A 20 -11.34 2.65 20.04
CA ALA A 20 -11.39 2.13 18.69
C ALA A 20 -10.09 2.54 18.00
N SER A 21 -9.06 1.74 18.18
CA SER A 21 -7.90 1.76 17.32
C SER A 21 -8.35 1.28 15.98
N GLY A 22 -8.10 2.10 14.94
CA GLY A 22 -8.30 1.72 13.55
C GLY A 22 -7.65 0.36 13.33
N ASN A 23 -8.41 -0.52 12.74
CA ASN A 23 -8.02 -1.89 12.48
C ASN A 23 -6.97 -1.90 11.38
N SER A 24 -5.70 -1.73 11.73
CA SER A 24 -4.59 -2.15 10.88
C SER A 24 -4.56 -3.68 10.95
N THR A 25 -5.30 -4.33 10.08
CA THR A 25 -5.12 -5.76 9.83
C THR A 25 -3.79 -5.92 9.11
N THR A 26 -2.71 -6.01 9.88
CA THR A 26 -1.50 -6.67 9.41
C THR A 26 -1.92 -8.13 9.25
N ASP A 27 -2.18 -8.56 8.03
CA ASP A 27 -2.56 -9.93 7.69
C ASP A 27 -1.28 -10.80 7.78
N SER A 28 -0.92 -11.11 9.04
CA SER A 28 0.31 -11.81 9.40
C SER A 28 0.22 -13.28 8.96
N GLY A 29 0.50 -13.53 7.69
CA GLY A 29 0.56 -14.90 7.16
C GLY A 29 0.30 -15.03 5.67
N LYS A 30 -0.25 -14.02 5.02
CA LYS A 30 -0.45 -14.04 3.58
C LYS A 30 0.78 -13.53 2.85
N THR A 31 1.09 -14.15 1.72
CA THR A 31 2.19 -13.76 0.84
C THR A 31 1.73 -13.73 -0.60
N ILE A 32 2.45 -13.02 -1.45
CA ILE A 32 2.27 -13.06 -2.90
C ILE A 32 3.57 -13.58 -3.51
N SER A 33 3.51 -14.75 -4.12
CA SER A 33 4.68 -15.39 -4.73
C SER A 33 4.96 -14.86 -6.14
N GLY A 34 6.20 -14.92 -6.57
CA GLY A 34 6.67 -14.53 -7.91
C GLY A 34 7.64 -13.35 -7.91
N THR A 35 8.16 -13.04 -9.08
CA THR A 35 8.96 -11.82 -9.31
C THR A 35 8.08 -10.59 -9.32
N LEU A 36 8.64 -9.41 -9.00
CA LEU A 36 7.85 -8.18 -8.98
C LEU A 36 7.16 -7.87 -10.32
N PRO A 37 7.79 -8.05 -11.49
CA PRO A 37 7.09 -7.89 -12.78
C PRO A 37 5.92 -8.85 -12.96
N GLU A 38 6.07 -10.15 -12.60
CA GLU A 38 4.97 -11.12 -12.67
C GLU A 38 3.80 -10.77 -11.75
N ILE A 39 4.09 -10.17 -10.59
CA ILE A 39 3.05 -9.71 -9.67
C ILE A 39 2.29 -8.51 -10.28
N ILE A 40 2.99 -7.57 -10.92
CA ILE A 40 2.36 -6.45 -11.64
C ILE A 40 1.48 -6.97 -12.78
N ASP A 41 1.94 -7.93 -13.57
CA ASP A 41 1.15 -8.52 -14.66
C ASP A 41 -0.14 -9.17 -14.12
N ARG A 42 -0.03 -9.96 -13.04
CA ARG A 42 -1.21 -10.57 -12.38
C ARG A 42 -2.14 -9.53 -11.77
N LEU A 43 -1.60 -8.45 -11.20
CA LEU A 43 -2.39 -7.33 -10.71
C LEU A 43 -3.25 -6.73 -11.82
N TYR A 44 -2.65 -6.49 -13.00
CA TYR A 44 -3.36 -5.94 -14.15
C TYR A 44 -4.38 -6.91 -14.76
N ASP A 45 -4.13 -8.20 -14.70
CA ASP A 45 -5.11 -9.20 -15.12
C ASP A 45 -6.29 -9.33 -14.15
N THR A 46 -6.08 -9.03 -12.86
CA THR A 46 -7.07 -9.20 -11.78
C THR A 46 -7.93 -7.96 -11.56
N VAL A 47 -7.38 -6.75 -11.79
CA VAL A 47 -8.09 -5.49 -11.53
C VAL A 47 -9.38 -5.38 -12.36
N ASP A 48 -10.47 -4.95 -11.72
CA ASP A 48 -11.79 -4.77 -12.35
C ASP A 48 -11.88 -3.41 -13.06
N VAL A 49 -11.44 -3.39 -14.31
CA VAL A 49 -11.42 -2.21 -15.18
C VAL A 49 -12.12 -2.50 -16.50
N ASP A 50 -12.55 -1.44 -17.20
CA ASP A 50 -13.14 -1.56 -18.51
C ASP A 50 -12.14 -1.97 -19.59
N ASP A 51 -12.63 -2.22 -20.81
CA ASP A 51 -11.81 -2.70 -21.93
C ASP A 51 -10.76 -1.66 -22.37
N GLU A 52 -11.06 -0.35 -22.28
CA GLU A 52 -10.14 0.73 -22.65
C GLU A 52 -8.97 0.82 -21.65
N GLN A 53 -9.27 0.78 -20.37
CA GLN A 53 -8.25 0.78 -19.33
C GLN A 53 -7.42 -0.52 -19.38
N ARG A 54 -8.04 -1.65 -19.68
CA ARG A 54 -7.31 -2.92 -19.84
C ARG A 54 -6.37 -2.89 -21.04
N ASP A 55 -6.77 -2.30 -22.15
CA ASP A 55 -5.89 -2.10 -23.31
C ASP A 55 -4.73 -1.16 -22.98
N PHE A 56 -4.99 -0.07 -22.24
CA PHE A 56 -3.96 0.82 -21.73
C PHE A 56 -2.93 0.09 -20.88
N LEU A 57 -3.38 -0.70 -19.89
CA LEU A 57 -2.49 -1.47 -19.00
C LEU A 57 -1.63 -2.49 -19.76
N LYS A 58 -2.12 -3.04 -20.86
CA LYS A 58 -1.39 -4.03 -21.67
C LYS A 58 -0.42 -3.43 -22.67
N ASN A 59 -0.77 -2.28 -23.25
CA ASN A 59 -0.10 -1.79 -24.46
C ASN A 59 0.54 -0.42 -24.28
N SER A 60 0.25 0.31 -23.19
CA SER A 60 0.69 1.70 -23.02
C SER A 60 1.55 1.95 -21.80
N VAL A 61 1.72 0.94 -20.92
CA VAL A 61 2.61 1.01 -19.76
C VAL A 61 3.75 0.00 -19.87
N GLY A 62 4.86 0.29 -19.21
CA GLY A 62 6.02 -0.61 -19.13
C GLY A 62 6.53 -0.71 -17.71
N THR A 63 6.96 -1.93 -17.33
CA THR A 63 7.53 -2.20 -16.02
C THR A 63 9.05 -2.13 -16.09
N VAL A 64 9.66 -1.31 -15.24
CA VAL A 64 11.10 -1.11 -15.14
C VAL A 64 11.57 -1.27 -13.69
N GLU A 65 12.83 -1.73 -13.53
CA GLU A 65 13.47 -1.78 -12.21
C GLU A 65 13.71 -0.36 -11.68
N ILE A 66 13.50 -0.15 -10.38
CA ILE A 66 13.79 1.10 -9.68
C ILE A 66 15.18 1.00 -9.04
N PRO A 67 16.18 1.79 -9.52
CA PRO A 67 17.45 1.91 -8.83
C PRO A 67 17.28 2.58 -7.45
N LYS A 68 18.08 2.17 -6.46
CA LYS A 68 17.96 2.71 -5.08
C LYS A 68 18.15 4.21 -4.99
N ASP A 69 18.98 4.79 -5.83
CA ASP A 69 19.22 6.23 -5.92
C ASP A 69 18.08 7.02 -6.57
N GLN A 70 17.08 6.33 -7.12
CA GLN A 70 15.87 6.95 -7.70
C GLN A 70 14.63 6.78 -6.80
N SER A 71 14.78 6.27 -5.59
CA SER A 71 13.66 6.05 -4.66
C SER A 71 12.85 7.33 -4.39
N ALA A 72 13.49 8.49 -4.34
CA ALA A 72 12.83 9.77 -4.18
C ALA A 72 11.86 10.11 -5.34
N TYR A 73 12.21 9.77 -6.58
CA TYR A 73 11.33 10.01 -7.73
C TYR A 73 10.09 9.12 -7.72
N TYR A 74 10.27 7.83 -7.41
CA TYR A 74 9.18 6.86 -7.48
C TYR A 74 8.31 6.83 -6.21
N PHE A 75 8.93 6.87 -5.02
CA PHE A 75 8.25 6.74 -3.74
C PHE A 75 8.18 8.05 -2.93
N GLY A 76 8.83 9.12 -3.39
CA GLY A 76 8.91 10.39 -2.68
C GLY A 76 9.90 10.39 -1.52
N VAL A 77 10.56 9.29 -1.23
CA VAL A 77 11.46 9.10 -0.08
C VAL A 77 12.88 8.84 -0.56
N GLU A 78 13.83 9.63 -0.06
CA GLU A 78 15.24 9.48 -0.40
C GLU A 78 15.87 8.27 0.32
N ASN A 79 16.78 7.58 -0.37
CA ASN A 79 17.61 6.53 0.19
C ASN A 79 16.82 5.37 0.85
N LEU A 80 15.67 5.00 0.28
CA LEU A 80 14.93 3.82 0.71
C LEU A 80 15.80 2.57 0.62
N ASP A 81 15.80 1.79 1.69
CA ASP A 81 16.52 0.52 1.74
C ASP A 81 15.56 -0.65 1.53
N PHE A 82 15.51 -1.16 0.30
CA PHE A 82 14.70 -2.29 -0.12
C PHE A 82 15.58 -3.39 -0.75
N GLU A 83 15.03 -4.57 -0.96
CA GLU A 83 15.69 -5.63 -1.72
C GLU A 83 15.62 -5.35 -3.22
N GLU A 84 14.42 -5.25 -3.74
CA GLU A 84 14.11 -4.96 -5.14
C GLU A 84 12.86 -4.09 -5.25
N ALA A 85 12.75 -3.32 -6.31
CA ALA A 85 11.56 -2.53 -6.62
C ALA A 85 11.39 -2.35 -8.13
N VAL A 86 10.12 -2.24 -8.56
CA VAL A 86 9.76 -1.96 -9.96
C VAL A 86 8.70 -0.87 -10.02
N ALA A 87 8.71 -0.11 -11.11
CA ALA A 87 7.66 0.83 -11.46
C ALA A 87 7.02 0.42 -12.78
N SER A 88 5.70 0.46 -12.84
CA SER A 88 4.93 0.34 -14.07
C SER A 88 4.29 1.68 -14.37
N GLU A 89 4.74 2.31 -15.45
CA GLU A 89 4.39 3.67 -15.84
C GLU A 89 4.14 3.76 -17.35
N PRO A 90 3.35 4.75 -17.81
CA PRO A 90 3.13 5.00 -19.23
C PRO A 90 4.43 5.33 -19.96
N PHE A 91 4.51 4.91 -21.22
CA PHE A 91 5.63 5.32 -22.11
C PHE A 91 5.66 6.83 -22.41
N ILE A 92 4.56 7.53 -22.09
CA ILE A 92 4.39 8.97 -22.31
C ILE A 92 4.19 9.68 -20.97
N ASN A 93 5.07 10.58 -20.61
CA ASN A 93 5.03 11.34 -19.35
C ASN A 93 3.96 12.47 -19.33
N ALA A 94 2.85 12.28 -20.02
CA ALA A 94 1.68 13.16 -20.03
C ALA A 94 0.40 12.40 -19.63
N ILE A 95 0.55 11.22 -19.08
CA ILE A 95 -0.52 10.38 -18.51
C ILE A 95 -0.19 10.17 -17.04
N ALA A 96 -1.10 10.59 -16.17
CA ALA A 96 -0.93 10.47 -14.72
C ALA A 96 -1.30 9.05 -14.26
N PHE A 97 -0.31 8.16 -14.25
CA PHE A 97 -0.45 6.78 -13.80
C PHE A 97 0.90 6.25 -13.32
N SER A 98 0.94 5.65 -12.15
CA SER A 98 2.12 4.94 -11.65
C SER A 98 1.71 3.86 -10.65
N VAL A 99 2.21 2.65 -10.85
CA VAL A 99 2.14 1.54 -9.90
C VAL A 99 3.58 1.12 -9.58
N CYS A 100 4.01 1.35 -8.34
CA CYS A 100 5.34 0.96 -7.89
C CYS A 100 5.22 -0.16 -6.86
N LEU A 101 5.92 -1.27 -7.08
CA LEU A 101 5.96 -2.42 -6.19
C LEU A 101 7.38 -2.62 -5.67
N MET A 102 7.51 -2.79 -4.36
CA MET A 102 8.78 -2.98 -3.66
C MET A 102 8.71 -4.23 -2.81
N ARG A 103 9.82 -4.99 -2.77
CA ARG A 103 10.08 -6.02 -1.76
C ARG A 103 10.99 -5.42 -0.71
N VAL A 104 10.52 -5.38 0.53
CA VAL A 104 11.29 -4.82 1.64
C VAL A 104 12.20 -5.87 2.24
N LYS A 105 13.24 -5.41 2.95
CA LYS A 105 14.14 -6.27 3.70
C LYS A 105 13.49 -6.79 4.97
N ASP A 106 13.99 -7.92 5.44
CA ASP A 106 13.61 -8.46 6.74
C ASP A 106 13.80 -7.42 7.87
N GLY A 107 12.80 -7.30 8.73
CA GLY A 107 12.83 -6.39 9.86
C GLY A 107 12.44 -4.94 9.54
N THR A 108 12.02 -4.63 8.31
CA THR A 108 11.46 -3.32 7.96
C THR A 108 10.15 -3.08 8.71
N ASP A 109 9.99 -1.90 9.32
CA ASP A 109 8.69 -1.43 9.84
C ASP A 109 7.81 -0.99 8.66
N ILE A 110 6.96 -1.92 8.20
CA ILE A 110 6.13 -1.72 7.02
C ILE A 110 5.09 -0.62 7.25
N ASP A 111 4.53 -0.50 8.45
CA ASP A 111 3.51 0.51 8.73
C ASP A 111 4.12 1.92 8.74
N GLU A 112 5.32 2.08 9.31
CA GLU A 112 6.05 3.35 9.25
C GLU A 112 6.44 3.70 7.81
N LEU A 113 6.96 2.73 7.05
CA LEU A 113 7.34 2.90 5.64
C LEU A 113 6.14 3.32 4.77
N LYS A 114 4.99 2.65 4.92
CA LYS A 114 3.74 3.02 4.22
C LYS A 114 3.31 4.45 4.54
N ALA A 115 3.37 4.82 5.81
CA ALA A 115 3.00 6.17 6.25
C ALA A 115 3.97 7.22 5.69
N GLU A 116 5.25 6.92 5.61
CA GLU A 116 6.27 7.79 5.02
C GLU A 116 6.05 7.97 3.52
N ILE A 117 5.91 6.88 2.76
CA ILE A 117 5.64 6.93 1.32
C ILE A 117 4.35 7.71 1.04
N ARG A 118 3.27 7.46 1.80
CA ARG A 118 1.99 8.15 1.62
C ARG A 118 2.09 9.67 1.80
N ARG A 119 2.95 10.14 2.73
CA ARG A 119 3.18 11.58 2.96
C ARG A 119 4.08 12.22 1.91
N SER A 120 4.95 11.43 1.30
CA SER A 120 6.07 11.93 0.49
C SER A 120 5.88 11.72 -1.01
N ALA A 121 5.05 10.75 -1.41
CA ALA A 121 4.75 10.49 -2.83
C ALA A 121 4.24 11.76 -3.52
N ASN A 122 4.73 11.99 -4.74
CA ASN A 122 4.37 13.18 -5.52
C ASN A 122 3.32 12.85 -6.58
N PRO A 123 2.03 13.14 -6.35
CA PRO A 123 0.97 12.87 -7.31
C PRO A 123 0.98 13.79 -8.53
N ALA A 124 1.86 14.78 -8.58
CA ALA A 124 2.02 15.73 -9.68
C ALA A 124 3.40 15.61 -10.36
N LYS A 125 3.98 14.42 -10.40
CA LYS A 125 5.31 14.20 -10.99
C LYS A 125 5.33 14.21 -12.53
N TRP A 126 4.18 14.21 -13.18
CA TRP A 126 4.04 14.20 -14.64
C TRP A 126 3.96 15.60 -15.26
N ILE A 127 3.99 15.69 -16.59
CA ILE A 127 3.93 16.95 -17.32
C ILE A 127 2.47 17.37 -17.52
N CYS A 128 2.04 18.46 -16.87
CA CYS A 128 0.72 19.08 -17.00
C CYS A 128 -0.48 18.20 -16.58
N VAL A 129 -0.24 17.09 -15.93
CA VAL A 129 -1.27 16.20 -15.39
C VAL A 129 -0.90 15.74 -13.99
N ASP A 130 -1.87 15.42 -13.18
CA ASP A 130 -1.71 14.96 -11.80
C ASP A 130 -2.76 13.89 -11.45
N VAL A 131 -2.46 13.10 -10.44
CA VAL A 131 -3.43 12.21 -9.78
C VAL A 131 -4.02 12.95 -8.60
N ASN A 132 -5.32 12.80 -8.36
CA ASN A 132 -5.94 13.33 -7.16
C ASN A 132 -5.23 12.75 -5.92
N PRO A 133 -4.79 13.58 -4.95
CA PRO A 133 -4.13 13.08 -3.74
C PRO A 133 -4.94 12.04 -2.94
N ASN A 134 -6.26 11.99 -3.10
CA ASN A 134 -7.11 10.97 -2.49
C ASN A 134 -6.99 9.60 -3.19
N ASP A 135 -6.48 9.57 -4.41
CA ASP A 135 -6.25 8.37 -5.20
C ASP A 135 -4.78 7.89 -5.13
N VAL A 136 -4.01 8.43 -4.19
CA VAL A 136 -2.71 7.89 -3.79
C VAL A 136 -2.92 6.85 -2.69
N ARG A 137 -2.60 5.59 -2.97
CA ARG A 137 -2.73 4.49 -2.01
C ARG A 137 -1.39 3.79 -1.79
N VAL A 138 -1.16 3.37 -0.56
CA VAL A 138 0.02 2.56 -0.20
C VAL A 138 -0.47 1.34 0.56
N GLU A 139 -0.29 0.18 -0.04
CA GLU A 139 -0.79 -1.09 0.48
C GLU A 139 0.38 -2.05 0.77
N SER A 140 0.13 -3.12 1.52
CA SER A 140 1.16 -4.13 1.79
C SER A 140 0.57 -5.52 1.97
N VAL A 141 1.29 -6.54 1.51
CA VAL A 141 1.03 -7.96 1.76
C VAL A 141 2.37 -8.65 1.99
N GLY A 142 2.56 -9.26 3.16
CA GLY A 142 3.83 -9.87 3.53
C GLY A 142 4.98 -8.87 3.49
N ASP A 143 6.00 -9.17 2.70
CA ASP A 143 7.18 -8.35 2.45
C ASP A 143 7.04 -7.34 1.29
N LEU A 144 5.85 -7.26 0.70
CA LEU A 144 5.57 -6.38 -0.45
C LEU A 144 4.88 -5.10 -0.01
N VAL A 145 5.34 -3.96 -0.55
CA VAL A 145 4.71 -2.64 -0.43
C VAL A 145 4.39 -2.11 -1.82
N LEU A 146 3.13 -1.75 -2.04
CA LEU A 146 2.60 -1.26 -3.30
C LEU A 146 2.18 0.21 -3.15
N LEU A 147 2.75 1.10 -3.96
CA LEU A 147 2.27 2.46 -4.16
C LEU A 147 1.47 2.53 -5.45
N ILE A 148 0.25 3.05 -5.36
CA ILE A 148 -0.65 3.27 -6.48
C ILE A 148 -0.93 4.76 -6.58
N MET A 149 -0.69 5.33 -7.74
CA MET A 149 -1.08 6.69 -8.13
C MET A 149 -1.83 6.59 -9.46
N ALA A 150 -3.14 6.45 -9.40
CA ALA A 150 -4.00 6.25 -10.57
C ALA A 150 -5.45 6.57 -10.20
N ASP A 151 -6.25 6.95 -11.18
CA ASP A 151 -7.69 6.99 -11.01
C ASP A 151 -8.20 5.59 -10.62
N ASP A 152 -9.28 5.52 -9.84
CA ASP A 152 -9.84 4.26 -9.32
C ASP A 152 -8.80 3.40 -8.56
N SER A 153 -7.83 4.01 -7.87
CA SER A 153 -6.75 3.33 -7.13
C SER A 153 -7.23 2.26 -6.16
N GLU A 154 -8.49 2.36 -5.70
CA GLU A 154 -9.14 1.36 -4.83
C GLU A 154 -9.26 0.00 -5.51
N LYS A 155 -9.60 -0.04 -6.80
CA LYS A 155 -9.70 -1.29 -7.57
C LYS A 155 -8.36 -2.02 -7.65
N TYR A 156 -7.25 -1.26 -7.78
CA TYR A 156 -5.90 -1.84 -7.74
C TYR A 156 -5.53 -2.37 -6.36
N SER A 157 -5.93 -1.67 -5.28
CA SER A 157 -5.76 -2.18 -3.91
C SER A 157 -6.51 -3.49 -3.70
N GLU A 158 -7.78 -3.57 -4.11
CA GLU A 158 -8.60 -4.78 -4.02
C GLU A 158 -7.97 -5.94 -4.81
N ALA A 159 -7.53 -5.68 -6.05
CA ALA A 159 -6.86 -6.66 -6.87
C ALA A 159 -5.55 -7.16 -6.24
N PHE A 160 -4.75 -6.27 -5.65
CA PHE A 160 -3.51 -6.64 -4.96
C PHE A 160 -3.78 -7.57 -3.77
N TYR A 161 -4.76 -7.26 -2.93
CA TYR A 161 -5.15 -8.13 -1.84
C TYR A 161 -5.72 -9.48 -2.30
N ALA A 162 -6.39 -9.51 -3.46
CA ALA A 162 -6.90 -10.75 -4.05
C ALA A 162 -5.80 -11.70 -4.55
N LEU A 163 -4.58 -11.21 -4.79
CA LEU A 163 -3.42 -12.04 -5.16
C LEU A 163 -2.80 -12.78 -3.96
N ALA A 164 -3.17 -12.40 -2.73
CA ALA A 164 -2.59 -12.95 -1.51
C ALA A 164 -3.11 -14.36 -1.20
N GLU A 165 -2.19 -15.28 -0.91
CA GLU A 165 -2.42 -16.70 -0.58
C GLU A 165 -2.13 -17.01 0.90
#